data_7e914302adda44ee7e06614828342c2b
#
_entry.id   7e914302adda44ee7e06614828342c2b
#
_cell.length_a   1.000
_cell.length_b   1.000
_cell.length_c   1.000
_cell.angle_alpha   90.00
_cell.angle_beta   90.00
_cell.angle_gamma   90.00
#
_symmetry.space_group_name_H-M   'P 1'
#
loop_
_entity.id
_entity.type
_entity.pdbx_description
1 polymer ?
#
loop_
_entity_poly.entity_id
_entity_poly.type
_entity_poly.pdbx_seq_one_letter_code
_entity_poly.pdbx_strand_id
1 'polypeptide(L)'
;MQKRTVIRLLAATTLITGAMGSLGLAQAQVKLKWAHVYETSEPYHKWSVWAGDEFKKRTNGKYEIQVFPASSLGKESDINQGLQLGTVDMILTGASFASNSYPRLAVSYYPFTFRDADHVIKYGKSDVFRELTEGYKKATGNTVTALTYYGARHATSNKLFKNCDEMKGLKMRVPDSPAYTALPRACGANPTPIAFAEVYLALQNGTVDAQENPLPTIEAKKFYEVQKNIILTGHISDALLTVVSPGTMGKLTPAEQKLLIDITQEAAVNATNDIRKREGELVEEFKKKGINVVTVDRNDFQQRVLKAITFESMKLDKKDWDRVVGIK
;
A
#
# COMPACT_ATOMS: atom_id res chain seq x y z
N MET A 1 -98.79 31.18 -2.94
CA MET A 1 -97.90 32.15 -2.29
C MET A 1 -96.68 31.46 -1.85
N GLN A 2 -95.59 31.54 -2.62
CA GLN A 2 -94.33 30.85 -2.33
C GLN A 2 -93.31 31.89 -1.84
N LYS A 3 -92.77 31.70 -0.65
CA LYS A 3 -91.68 32.54 -0.10
C LYS A 3 -90.36 31.94 -0.58
N ARG A 4 -89.57 32.70 -1.31
CA ARG A 4 -88.21 32.38 -1.74
C ARG A 4 -87.23 32.77 -0.64
N THR A 5 -86.56 31.82 -0.05
CA THR A 5 -85.45 31.99 0.88
C THR A 5 -84.17 32.10 0.06
N VAL A 6 -83.48 33.25 0.20
CA VAL A 6 -82.16 33.49 -0.38
C VAL A 6 -81.07 33.05 0.57
N ILE A 7 -80.34 32.00 0.21
CA ILE A 7 -79.15 31.54 1.01
C ILE A 7 -77.94 32.32 0.46
N ARG A 8 -77.32 33.12 1.33
CA ARG A 8 -76.03 33.77 1.09
C ARG A 8 -74.93 32.76 1.32
N LEU A 9 -74.19 32.32 0.31
CA LEU A 9 -72.94 31.61 0.47
C LEU A 9 -71.82 32.58 0.81
N LEU A 10 -71.23 32.45 2.04
CA LEU A 10 -69.94 33.05 2.38
C LEU A 10 -68.83 32.17 1.83
N ALA A 11 -68.07 32.67 0.86
CA ALA A 11 -66.86 32.01 0.40
C ALA A 11 -65.72 32.30 1.41
N ALA A 12 -65.32 31.28 2.19
CA ALA A 12 -64.14 31.35 3.03
C ALA A 12 -62.91 30.98 2.17
N THR A 13 -62.14 31.99 1.77
CA THR A 13 -60.86 31.82 1.08
C THR A 13 -59.78 31.40 2.07
N THR A 14 -59.51 30.12 2.17
CA THR A 14 -58.41 29.58 2.97
C THR A 14 -57.10 29.77 2.20
N LEU A 15 -56.26 30.69 2.64
CA LEU A 15 -54.87 30.82 2.19
C LEU A 15 -54.11 29.58 2.69
N ILE A 16 -53.84 28.62 1.80
CA ILE A 16 -52.85 27.56 2.04
C ILE A 16 -51.49 28.15 1.70
N THR A 17 -50.78 28.65 2.73
CA THR A 17 -49.35 28.94 2.67
C THR A 17 -48.63 27.62 2.52
N GLY A 18 -48.28 27.25 1.30
CA GLY A 18 -47.47 26.07 1.00
C GLY A 18 -46.07 26.25 1.59
N ALA A 19 -45.81 25.57 2.70
CA ALA A 19 -44.44 25.29 3.13
C ALA A 19 -43.81 24.37 2.08
N MET A 20 -43.17 24.93 1.06
CA MET A 20 -42.22 24.20 0.24
C MET A 20 -41.03 23.82 1.13
N GLY A 21 -41.19 22.75 1.90
CA GLY A 21 -40.07 22.06 2.49
C GLY A 21 -39.16 21.63 1.34
N SER A 22 -37.96 22.18 1.28
CA SER A 22 -36.91 21.71 0.40
C SER A 22 -36.68 20.22 0.72
N LEU A 23 -37.33 19.35 -0.05
CA LEU A 23 -36.96 17.96 -0.17
C LEU A 23 -35.54 17.96 -0.76
N GLY A 24 -34.54 18.08 0.11
CA GLY A 24 -33.16 17.78 -0.26
C GLY A 24 -33.18 16.37 -0.84
N LEU A 25 -33.01 16.26 -2.15
CA LEU A 25 -32.79 14.98 -2.81
C LEU A 25 -31.62 14.34 -2.06
N ALA A 26 -31.91 13.34 -1.23
CA ALA A 26 -30.87 12.51 -0.61
C ALA A 26 -30.05 11.93 -1.76
N GLN A 27 -28.94 12.57 -2.10
CA GLN A 27 -28.05 12.07 -3.13
C GLN A 27 -27.55 10.72 -2.65
N ALA A 28 -27.82 9.67 -3.42
CA ALA A 28 -27.40 8.32 -3.06
C ALA A 28 -25.88 8.32 -2.80
N GLN A 29 -25.49 7.85 -1.61
CA GLN A 29 -24.10 7.75 -1.19
C GLN A 29 -23.30 6.89 -2.16
N VAL A 30 -22.21 7.40 -2.68
CA VAL A 30 -21.30 6.67 -3.56
C VAL A 30 -20.35 5.83 -2.70
N LYS A 31 -20.40 4.51 -2.84
CA LYS A 31 -19.49 3.59 -2.17
C LYS A 31 -18.27 3.32 -3.02
N LEU A 32 -17.08 3.44 -2.44
CA LEU A 32 -15.79 3.20 -3.04
C LEU A 32 -15.07 2.07 -2.29
N LYS A 33 -14.48 1.12 -3.01
CA LYS A 33 -13.74 -0.01 -2.44
C LYS A 33 -12.26 0.30 -2.42
N TRP A 34 -11.65 0.28 -1.23
CA TRP A 34 -10.20 0.40 -1.05
C TRP A 34 -9.61 -0.92 -0.56
N ALA A 35 -8.89 -1.64 -1.42
CA ALA A 35 -8.35 -2.96 -1.11
C ALA A 35 -6.86 -2.92 -0.75
N HIS A 36 -6.44 -3.80 0.15
CA HIS A 36 -5.05 -4.08 0.44
C HIS A 36 -4.85 -5.47 1.06
N VAL A 37 -3.60 -5.95 1.09
CA VAL A 37 -3.26 -7.30 1.58
C VAL A 37 -2.80 -7.33 3.05
N TYR A 38 -2.63 -6.17 3.68
CA TYR A 38 -2.06 -6.01 5.02
C TYR A 38 -3.07 -6.33 6.12
N GLU A 39 -2.57 -6.71 7.31
CA GLU A 39 -3.40 -7.05 8.45
C GLU A 39 -4.05 -5.81 9.09
N THR A 40 -5.17 -6.03 9.77
CA THR A 40 -5.92 -4.94 10.42
C THR A 40 -5.16 -4.29 11.59
N SER A 41 -4.17 -4.99 12.15
CA SER A 41 -3.28 -4.46 13.21
C SER A 41 -2.18 -3.54 12.69
N GLU A 42 -1.95 -3.51 11.37
CA GLU A 42 -0.86 -2.71 10.77
C GLU A 42 -1.27 -1.24 10.59
N PRO A 43 -0.32 -0.29 10.71
CA PRO A 43 -0.58 1.13 10.51
C PRO A 43 -1.22 1.47 9.15
N TYR A 44 -0.91 0.71 8.12
CA TYR A 44 -1.47 0.88 6.78
C TYR A 44 -2.99 0.77 6.76
N HIS A 45 -3.55 -0.25 7.44
CA HIS A 45 -4.99 -0.42 7.57
C HIS A 45 -5.61 0.69 8.40
N LYS A 46 -5.07 0.95 9.59
CA LYS A 46 -5.54 2.00 10.51
C LYS A 46 -5.71 3.33 9.79
N TRP A 47 -4.68 3.75 9.04
CA TRP A 47 -4.69 5.05 8.37
C TRP A 47 -5.48 5.05 7.06
N SER A 48 -5.68 3.90 6.41
CA SER A 48 -6.64 3.78 5.30
C SER A 48 -8.08 3.95 5.77
N VAL A 49 -8.44 3.38 6.93
CA VAL A 49 -9.77 3.55 7.54
C VAL A 49 -9.98 5.01 7.93
N TRP A 50 -9.00 5.61 8.62
CA TRP A 50 -9.05 7.04 8.98
C TRP A 50 -9.25 7.93 7.75
N ALA A 51 -8.53 7.68 6.66
CA ALA A 51 -8.66 8.44 5.41
C ALA A 51 -10.06 8.30 4.81
N GLY A 52 -10.65 7.10 4.85
CA GLY A 52 -12.02 6.86 4.42
C GLY A 52 -13.05 7.65 5.24
N ASP A 53 -12.90 7.65 6.55
CA ASP A 53 -13.77 8.38 7.47
C ASP A 53 -13.65 9.90 7.30
N GLU A 54 -12.44 10.42 7.14
CA GLU A 54 -12.21 11.85 6.90
C GLU A 54 -12.75 12.28 5.53
N PHE A 55 -12.61 11.46 4.48
CA PHE A 55 -13.17 11.77 3.18
C PHE A 55 -14.70 11.80 3.23
N LYS A 56 -15.33 10.81 3.88
CA LYS A 56 -16.78 10.79 4.13
C LYS A 56 -17.26 12.04 4.86
N LYS A 57 -16.58 12.42 5.95
CA LYS A 57 -16.88 13.58 6.76
C LYS A 57 -16.75 14.89 5.97
N ARG A 58 -15.63 15.10 5.26
CA ARG A 58 -15.36 16.33 4.51
C ARG A 58 -16.16 16.44 3.21
N THR A 59 -16.79 15.35 2.75
CA THR A 59 -17.75 15.34 1.62
C THR A 59 -19.22 15.29 2.06
N ASN A 60 -19.49 15.58 3.36
CA ASN A 60 -20.85 15.56 3.94
C ASN A 60 -21.60 14.23 3.66
N GLY A 61 -20.88 13.09 3.70
CA GLY A 61 -21.45 11.77 3.48
C GLY A 61 -21.71 11.39 2.03
N LYS A 62 -21.36 12.23 1.06
CA LYS A 62 -21.55 11.94 -0.38
C LYS A 62 -20.78 10.68 -0.80
N TYR A 63 -19.59 10.47 -0.26
CA TYR A 63 -18.76 9.29 -0.52
C TYR A 63 -18.52 8.49 0.76
N GLU A 64 -18.50 7.16 0.60
CA GLU A 64 -18.09 6.20 1.64
C GLU A 64 -17.00 5.30 1.09
N ILE A 65 -15.80 5.38 1.64
CA ILE A 65 -14.71 4.47 1.31
C ILE A 65 -14.76 3.27 2.24
N GLN A 66 -14.99 2.09 1.68
CA GLN A 66 -14.98 0.82 2.40
C GLN A 66 -13.62 0.14 2.23
N VAL A 67 -12.89 -0.03 3.33
CA VAL A 67 -11.56 -0.65 3.31
C VAL A 67 -11.68 -2.17 3.41
N PHE A 68 -11.05 -2.88 2.49
CA PHE A 68 -11.01 -4.34 2.39
C PHE A 68 -9.59 -4.84 2.68
N PRO A 69 -9.27 -5.21 3.95
CA PRO A 69 -7.93 -5.63 4.37
C PRO A 69 -7.67 -7.12 4.13
N ALA A 70 -6.45 -7.55 4.49
CA ALA A 70 -6.02 -8.94 4.64
C ALA A 70 -6.34 -9.83 3.43
N SER A 71 -6.15 -9.29 2.22
CA SER A 71 -6.43 -10.00 0.96
C SER A 71 -7.89 -10.41 0.76
N SER A 72 -8.85 -9.75 1.43
CA SER A 72 -10.29 -10.09 1.35
C SER A 72 -10.89 -9.92 -0.04
N LEU A 73 -10.26 -9.14 -0.94
CA LEU A 73 -10.63 -9.00 -2.35
C LEU A 73 -9.63 -9.68 -3.30
N GLY A 74 -8.78 -10.56 -2.81
CA GLY A 74 -7.78 -11.28 -3.59
C GLY A 74 -6.34 -10.92 -3.23
N LYS A 75 -5.39 -11.62 -3.86
CA LYS A 75 -3.95 -11.37 -3.69
C LYS A 75 -3.55 -10.03 -4.34
N GLU A 76 -2.35 -9.56 -4.07
CA GLU A 76 -1.92 -8.22 -4.49
C GLU A 76 -1.95 -8.02 -6.02
N SER A 77 -1.58 -9.04 -6.80
CA SER A 77 -1.74 -9.00 -8.26
C SER A 77 -3.20 -8.85 -8.70
N ASP A 78 -4.15 -9.51 -8.01
CA ASP A 78 -5.57 -9.48 -8.37
C ASP A 78 -6.18 -8.09 -8.11
N ILE A 79 -5.86 -7.45 -6.96
CA ILE A 79 -6.36 -6.11 -6.67
C ILE A 79 -5.74 -5.06 -7.59
N ASN A 80 -4.48 -5.22 -8.01
CA ASN A 80 -3.87 -4.35 -9.04
C ASN A 80 -4.58 -4.49 -10.39
N GLN A 81 -4.92 -5.72 -10.80
CA GLN A 81 -5.72 -5.96 -11.98
C GLN A 81 -7.15 -5.44 -11.82
N GLY A 82 -7.75 -5.65 -10.66
CA GLY A 82 -9.08 -5.16 -10.31
C GLY A 82 -9.21 -3.63 -10.40
N LEU A 83 -8.14 -2.90 -10.05
CA LEU A 83 -8.09 -1.45 -10.22
C LEU A 83 -8.20 -1.04 -11.69
N GLN A 84 -7.51 -1.75 -12.60
CA GLN A 84 -7.57 -1.48 -14.04
C GLN A 84 -8.93 -1.86 -14.65
N LEU A 85 -9.55 -2.94 -14.15
CA LEU A 85 -10.86 -3.40 -14.59
C LEU A 85 -12.02 -2.62 -13.94
N GLY A 86 -11.75 -1.75 -12.96
CA GLY A 86 -12.78 -0.98 -12.24
C GLY A 86 -13.61 -1.79 -11.24
N THR A 87 -13.18 -3.00 -10.86
CA THR A 87 -13.82 -3.82 -9.80
C THR A 87 -13.42 -3.37 -8.40
N VAL A 88 -12.30 -2.65 -8.30
CA VAL A 88 -11.77 -1.98 -7.10
C VAL A 88 -11.54 -0.52 -7.44
N ASP A 89 -11.88 0.40 -6.54
CA ASP A 89 -11.78 1.84 -6.74
C ASP A 89 -10.41 2.41 -6.34
N MET A 90 -9.84 1.88 -5.26
CA MET A 90 -8.55 2.28 -4.69
C MET A 90 -7.79 1.06 -4.19
N ILE A 91 -6.46 1.12 -4.22
CA ILE A 91 -5.60 0.08 -3.62
C ILE A 91 -4.47 0.71 -2.84
N LEU A 92 -3.97 -0.03 -1.85
CA LEU A 92 -2.66 0.20 -1.26
C LEU A 92 -1.77 -0.97 -1.66
N THR A 93 -0.71 -0.71 -2.41
CA THR A 93 0.12 -1.75 -3.06
C THR A 93 1.59 -1.36 -3.09
N GLY A 94 2.48 -2.35 -3.13
CA GLY A 94 3.90 -2.12 -3.38
C GLY A 94 4.14 -1.54 -4.78
N ALA A 95 5.08 -0.58 -4.90
CA ALA A 95 5.43 -0.04 -6.20
C ALA A 95 5.96 -1.11 -7.18
N SER A 96 6.48 -2.23 -6.65
CA SER A 96 6.87 -3.41 -7.44
C SER A 96 5.70 -4.06 -8.18
N PHE A 97 4.51 -4.13 -7.59
CA PHE A 97 3.32 -4.64 -8.27
C PHE A 97 2.77 -3.64 -9.28
N ALA A 98 2.75 -2.34 -8.95
CA ALA A 98 2.38 -1.28 -9.89
C ALA A 98 3.32 -1.23 -11.10
N SER A 99 4.60 -1.60 -10.93
CA SER A 99 5.61 -1.63 -11.99
C SER A 99 5.33 -2.68 -13.08
N ASN A 100 4.50 -3.69 -12.81
CA ASN A 100 4.06 -4.63 -13.85
C ASN A 100 3.36 -3.92 -15.02
N SER A 101 2.69 -2.80 -14.76
CA SER A 101 2.03 -1.97 -15.77
C SER A 101 2.88 -0.80 -16.25
N TYR A 102 3.92 -0.39 -15.50
CA TYR A 102 4.87 0.66 -15.86
C TYR A 102 6.24 0.38 -15.23
N PRO A 103 7.14 -0.34 -15.94
CA PRO A 103 8.37 -0.89 -15.38
C PRO A 103 9.29 0.13 -14.68
N ARG A 104 9.32 1.40 -15.12
CA ARG A 104 10.16 2.43 -14.49
C ARG A 104 9.88 2.66 -13.01
N LEU A 105 8.66 2.36 -12.51
CA LEU A 105 8.35 2.41 -11.08
C LEU A 105 9.18 1.44 -10.24
N ALA A 106 9.68 0.35 -10.84
CA ALA A 106 10.51 -0.63 -10.13
C ALA A 106 11.88 -0.09 -9.71
N VAL A 107 12.27 1.12 -10.13
CA VAL A 107 13.55 1.74 -9.73
C VAL A 107 13.66 1.87 -8.20
N SER A 108 12.55 2.12 -7.50
CA SER A 108 12.48 2.18 -6.04
C SER A 108 12.69 0.83 -5.36
N TYR A 109 12.58 -0.27 -6.12
CA TYR A 109 12.78 -1.65 -5.64
C TYR A 109 14.10 -2.28 -6.10
N TYR A 110 14.91 -1.54 -6.85
CA TYR A 110 16.25 -2.02 -7.10
C TYR A 110 16.97 -2.13 -5.74
N PRO A 111 17.56 -3.28 -5.41
CA PRO A 111 18.08 -3.50 -4.07
C PRO A 111 19.07 -2.43 -3.65
N PHE A 112 19.03 -2.04 -2.38
CA PHE A 112 19.91 -1.03 -1.79
C PHE A 112 19.81 0.38 -2.39
N THR A 113 18.73 0.71 -3.13
CA THR A 113 18.49 2.04 -3.69
C THR A 113 18.36 3.09 -2.61
N PHE A 114 17.58 2.81 -1.58
CA PHE A 114 17.40 3.75 -0.47
C PHE A 114 18.32 3.44 0.71
N ARG A 115 18.87 4.50 1.29
CA ARG A 115 19.73 4.41 2.48
C ARG A 115 18.92 4.09 3.74
N ASP A 116 17.79 4.79 3.90
CA ASP A 116 16.96 4.79 5.09
C ASP A 116 15.53 5.31 4.79
N ALA A 117 14.69 5.41 5.82
CA ALA A 117 13.33 5.92 5.73
C ALA A 117 13.26 7.38 5.26
N ASP A 118 14.20 8.23 5.69
CA ASP A 118 14.23 9.64 5.30
C ASP A 118 14.49 9.80 3.80
N HIS A 119 15.32 8.93 3.24
CA HIS A 119 15.57 8.90 1.80
C HIS A 119 14.29 8.51 1.02
N VAL A 120 13.52 7.53 1.49
CA VAL A 120 12.23 7.16 0.89
C VAL A 120 11.24 8.32 0.95
N ILE A 121 11.15 9.01 2.09
CA ILE A 121 10.27 10.17 2.28
C ILE A 121 10.66 11.32 1.33
N LYS A 122 11.96 11.60 1.19
CA LYS A 122 12.46 12.62 0.26
C LYS A 122 12.19 12.23 -1.19
N TYR A 123 12.35 10.94 -1.54
CA TYR A 123 12.00 10.42 -2.86
C TYR A 123 10.53 10.69 -3.18
N GLY A 124 9.60 10.41 -2.26
CA GLY A 124 8.18 10.66 -2.45
C GLY A 124 7.81 12.13 -2.72
N LYS A 125 8.71 13.07 -2.37
CA LYS A 125 8.55 14.52 -2.62
C LYS A 125 9.35 15.02 -3.82
N SER A 126 10.12 14.16 -4.48
CA SER A 126 11.06 14.51 -5.54
C SER A 126 10.41 14.65 -6.91
N ASP A 127 11.10 15.38 -7.80
CA ASP A 127 10.69 15.51 -9.19
C ASP A 127 10.72 14.17 -9.93
N VAL A 128 11.69 13.30 -9.58
CA VAL A 128 11.77 11.96 -10.19
C VAL A 128 10.56 11.11 -9.83
N PHE A 129 10.10 11.14 -8.59
CA PHE A 129 8.88 10.42 -8.20
C PHE A 129 7.64 10.97 -8.93
N ARG A 130 7.50 12.28 -9.00
CA ARG A 130 6.40 12.93 -9.73
C ARG A 130 6.41 12.52 -11.22
N GLU A 131 7.58 12.56 -11.89
CA GLU A 131 7.70 12.12 -13.28
C GLU A 131 7.30 10.66 -13.48
N LEU A 132 7.78 9.78 -12.59
CA LEU A 132 7.45 8.34 -12.64
C LEU A 132 5.96 8.06 -12.42
N THR A 133 5.33 8.74 -11.48
CA THR A 133 3.89 8.58 -11.19
C THR A 133 3.00 9.19 -12.27
N GLU A 134 3.41 10.29 -12.90
CA GLU A 134 2.75 10.83 -14.08
C GLU A 134 2.89 9.90 -15.29
N GLY A 135 4.07 9.29 -15.49
CA GLY A 135 4.29 8.27 -16.51
C GLY A 135 3.40 7.03 -16.28
N TYR A 136 3.27 6.58 -15.03
CA TYR A 136 2.35 5.51 -14.65
C TYR A 136 0.90 5.88 -14.95
N LYS A 137 0.48 7.10 -14.58
CA LYS A 137 -0.86 7.61 -14.89
C LYS A 137 -1.13 7.66 -16.39
N LYS A 138 -0.16 8.13 -17.18
CA LYS A 138 -0.28 8.16 -18.64
C LYS A 138 -0.39 6.77 -19.26
N ALA A 139 0.32 5.78 -18.71
CA ALA A 139 0.30 4.40 -19.20
C ALA A 139 -0.96 3.62 -18.81
N THR A 140 -1.54 3.90 -17.63
CA THR A 140 -2.60 3.08 -17.04
C THR A 140 -3.93 3.82 -16.81
N GLY A 141 -3.92 5.14 -16.81
CA GLY A 141 -5.02 5.98 -16.33
C GLY A 141 -5.11 6.11 -14.80
N ASN A 142 -4.45 5.24 -14.04
CA ASN A 142 -4.50 5.23 -12.58
C ASN A 142 -3.68 6.39 -11.99
N THR A 143 -4.17 6.97 -10.90
CA THR A 143 -3.51 8.09 -10.21
C THR A 143 -2.88 7.61 -8.90
N VAL A 144 -1.57 7.77 -8.75
CA VAL A 144 -0.89 7.61 -7.46
C VAL A 144 -1.16 8.88 -6.63
N THR A 145 -1.80 8.74 -5.48
CA THR A 145 -2.16 9.87 -4.61
C THR A 145 -1.21 10.04 -3.43
N ALA A 146 -0.59 8.96 -2.96
CA ALA A 146 0.35 9.02 -1.85
C ALA A 146 1.41 7.92 -1.93
N LEU A 147 2.56 8.18 -1.26
CA LEU A 147 3.60 7.20 -0.97
C LEU A 147 3.73 7.08 0.54
N THR A 148 3.65 5.84 1.04
CA THR A 148 3.84 5.48 2.45
C THR A 148 5.13 4.68 2.59
N TYR A 149 6.01 5.04 3.53
CA TYR A 149 7.14 4.18 3.88
C TYR A 149 6.62 2.87 4.46
N TYR A 150 7.06 1.74 3.89
CA TYR A 150 6.59 0.41 4.32
C TYR A 150 7.48 -0.19 5.40
N GLY A 151 8.74 0.19 5.42
CA GLY A 151 9.75 -0.32 6.33
C GLY A 151 10.98 -0.89 5.61
N ALA A 152 12.05 -1.11 6.38
CA ALA A 152 13.21 -1.83 5.90
C ALA A 152 12.92 -3.34 5.94
N ARG A 153 13.12 -4.02 4.80
CA ARG A 153 12.87 -5.46 4.67
C ARG A 153 14.04 -6.27 5.20
N HIS A 154 13.73 -7.23 6.03
CA HIS A 154 14.63 -8.15 6.70
C HIS A 154 14.20 -9.58 6.43
N ALA A 155 15.15 -10.52 6.47
CA ALA A 155 14.84 -11.93 6.32
C ALA A 155 14.41 -12.57 7.65
N THR A 156 13.50 -13.56 7.60
CA THR A 156 13.32 -14.55 8.67
C THR A 156 13.67 -15.94 8.15
N SER A 157 14.23 -16.78 9.00
CA SER A 157 14.60 -18.16 8.60
C SER A 157 14.75 -19.07 9.80
N ASN A 158 14.45 -20.35 9.63
CA ASN A 158 14.78 -21.39 10.61
C ASN A 158 16.25 -21.76 10.57
N LYS A 159 16.93 -21.62 9.42
CA LYS A 159 18.38 -21.74 9.29
C LYS A 159 19.01 -20.35 9.41
N LEU A 160 19.89 -20.17 10.40
CA LEU A 160 20.66 -18.95 10.52
C LEU A 160 21.62 -18.79 9.33
N PHE A 161 21.70 -17.58 8.78
CA PHE A 161 22.73 -17.15 7.84
C PHE A 161 23.20 -15.73 8.21
N LYS A 162 24.48 -15.46 7.98
CA LYS A 162 25.11 -14.16 8.31
C LYS A 162 25.69 -13.46 7.09
N ASN A 163 25.78 -14.16 5.97
CA ASN A 163 26.31 -13.66 4.70
C ASN A 163 25.57 -14.31 3.54
N CYS A 164 25.85 -13.83 2.33
CA CYS A 164 25.19 -14.25 1.11
C CYS A 164 25.47 -15.74 0.77
N ASP A 165 26.69 -16.26 1.02
CA ASP A 165 27.04 -17.63 0.70
C ASP A 165 26.26 -18.65 1.55
N GLU A 166 25.92 -18.28 2.78
CA GLU A 166 25.16 -19.14 3.70
C GLU A 166 23.67 -19.25 3.32
N MET A 167 23.17 -18.40 2.40
CA MET A 167 21.81 -18.47 1.86
C MET A 167 21.68 -19.54 0.77
N LYS A 168 22.78 -20.09 0.26
CA LYS A 168 22.77 -21.04 -0.86
C LYS A 168 21.81 -22.21 -0.61
N GLY A 169 20.92 -22.44 -1.57
CA GLY A 169 19.94 -23.52 -1.57
C GLY A 169 18.71 -23.30 -0.69
N LEU A 170 18.63 -22.20 0.12
CA LEU A 170 17.42 -21.89 0.88
C LEU A 170 16.23 -21.66 -0.07
N LYS A 171 15.09 -22.23 0.23
CA LYS A 171 13.82 -21.89 -0.40
C LYS A 171 13.29 -20.63 0.28
N MET A 172 13.45 -19.49 -0.35
CA MET A 172 13.05 -18.20 0.23
C MET A 172 11.76 -17.73 -0.41
N ARG A 173 10.70 -17.65 0.39
CA ARG A 173 9.47 -17.02 -0.09
C ARG A 173 9.74 -15.54 -0.41
N VAL A 174 9.26 -15.11 -1.55
CA VAL A 174 9.20 -13.70 -1.95
C VAL A 174 7.78 -13.34 -2.40
N PRO A 175 7.40 -12.04 -2.39
CA PRO A 175 6.19 -11.59 -3.07
C PRO A 175 6.21 -11.97 -4.55
N ASP A 176 5.03 -12.15 -5.14
CA ASP A 176 4.86 -12.52 -6.56
C ASP A 176 5.13 -11.30 -7.48
N SER A 177 6.37 -10.80 -7.41
CA SER A 177 6.89 -9.73 -8.26
C SER A 177 8.39 -9.93 -8.48
N PRO A 178 8.89 -9.73 -9.72
CA PRO A 178 10.29 -9.98 -10.09
C PRO A 178 11.32 -9.24 -9.24
N ALA A 179 11.00 -8.03 -8.79
CA ALA A 179 11.90 -7.18 -8.01
C ALA A 179 12.41 -7.85 -6.71
N TYR A 180 11.58 -8.65 -6.06
CA TYR A 180 11.95 -9.33 -4.82
C TYR A 180 12.82 -10.57 -5.01
N THR A 181 13.00 -11.03 -6.24
CA THR A 181 13.86 -12.20 -6.53
C THR A 181 15.36 -11.87 -6.53
N ALA A 182 15.73 -10.59 -6.51
CA ALA A 182 17.09 -10.12 -6.68
C ALA A 182 18.03 -10.63 -5.58
N LEU A 183 17.72 -10.42 -4.31
CA LEU A 183 18.55 -10.86 -3.20
C LEU A 183 18.71 -12.39 -3.17
N PRO A 184 17.64 -13.20 -3.13
CA PRO A 184 17.81 -14.66 -3.05
C PRO A 184 18.58 -15.21 -4.27
N ARG A 185 18.35 -14.73 -5.48
CA ARG A 185 19.11 -15.17 -6.67
C ARG A 185 20.59 -14.85 -6.58
N ALA A 186 20.92 -13.60 -6.20
CA ALA A 186 22.31 -13.18 -6.07
C ALA A 186 23.08 -13.99 -5.03
N CYS A 187 22.40 -14.47 -3.99
CA CYS A 187 22.94 -15.26 -2.90
C CYS A 187 22.79 -16.78 -3.09
N GLY A 188 22.36 -17.24 -4.27
CA GLY A 188 22.21 -18.67 -4.55
C GLY A 188 21.06 -19.36 -3.80
N ALA A 189 20.15 -18.61 -3.22
CA ALA A 189 18.89 -19.12 -2.69
C ALA A 189 17.86 -19.29 -3.82
N ASN A 190 16.81 -20.08 -3.57
CA ASN A 190 15.73 -20.35 -4.51
C ASN A 190 14.52 -19.46 -4.18
N PRO A 191 14.28 -18.37 -4.92
CA PRO A 191 13.11 -17.54 -4.70
C PRO A 191 11.84 -18.33 -5.06
N THR A 192 10.88 -18.32 -4.14
CA THR A 192 9.61 -19.04 -4.27
C THR A 192 8.46 -18.01 -4.11
N PRO A 193 7.90 -17.50 -5.23
CA PRO A 193 6.77 -16.58 -5.18
C PRO A 193 5.54 -17.25 -4.57
N ILE A 194 5.02 -16.67 -3.50
CA ILE A 194 3.80 -17.12 -2.78
C ILE A 194 2.99 -15.90 -2.39
N ALA A 195 1.65 -15.95 -2.55
CA ALA A 195 0.74 -14.91 -2.15
C ALA A 195 0.85 -14.61 -0.64
N PHE A 196 0.70 -13.33 -0.25
CA PHE A 196 0.99 -12.89 1.12
C PHE A 196 0.14 -13.59 2.19
N ALA A 197 -1.14 -13.91 1.89
CA ALA A 197 -2.02 -14.62 2.81
C ALA A 197 -1.56 -16.05 3.12
N GLU A 198 -0.77 -16.68 2.24
CA GLU A 198 -0.35 -18.08 2.33
C GLU A 198 1.00 -18.27 3.05
N VAL A 199 1.73 -17.16 3.30
CA VAL A 199 3.12 -17.22 3.76
C VAL A 199 3.27 -17.91 5.11
N TYR A 200 2.41 -17.59 6.08
CA TYR A 200 2.49 -18.20 7.41
C TYR A 200 2.42 -19.73 7.34
N LEU A 201 1.44 -20.25 6.60
CA LEU A 201 1.25 -21.68 6.43
C LEU A 201 2.42 -22.33 5.66
N ALA A 202 2.94 -21.64 4.63
CA ALA A 202 4.08 -22.14 3.86
C ALA A 202 5.37 -22.24 4.70
N LEU A 203 5.57 -21.31 5.65
CA LEU A 203 6.67 -21.35 6.63
C LEU A 203 6.44 -22.45 7.67
N GLN A 204 5.22 -22.57 8.18
CA GLN A 204 4.85 -23.52 9.23
C GLN A 204 5.04 -24.98 8.77
N ASN A 205 4.64 -25.31 7.54
CA ASN A 205 4.74 -26.66 7.00
C ASN A 205 6.06 -26.95 6.27
N GLY A 206 7.00 -25.98 6.23
CA GLY A 206 8.32 -26.15 5.58
C GLY A 206 8.29 -26.17 4.05
N THR A 207 7.23 -25.68 3.41
CA THR A 207 7.20 -25.47 1.96
C THR A 207 8.32 -24.50 1.56
N VAL A 208 8.58 -23.50 2.39
CA VAL A 208 9.71 -22.58 2.30
C VAL A 208 10.46 -22.50 3.63
N ASP A 209 11.78 -22.21 3.57
CA ASP A 209 12.67 -22.16 4.71
C ASP A 209 12.74 -20.75 5.33
N ALA A 210 12.49 -19.75 4.51
CA ALA A 210 12.69 -18.34 4.81
C ALA A 210 11.66 -17.45 4.09
N GLN A 211 11.51 -16.22 4.57
CA GLN A 211 10.78 -15.14 3.93
C GLN A 211 11.48 -13.80 4.21
N GLU A 212 11.03 -12.70 3.62
CA GLU A 212 11.53 -11.35 3.88
C GLU A 212 10.37 -10.35 3.94
N ASN A 213 10.38 -9.47 4.94
CA ASN A 213 9.42 -8.40 5.17
C ASN A 213 9.96 -7.36 6.16
N PRO A 214 9.32 -6.19 6.29
CA PRO A 214 9.58 -5.27 7.39
C PRO A 214 9.19 -5.85 8.76
N LEU A 215 9.86 -5.39 9.81
CA LEU A 215 9.61 -5.88 11.18
C LEU A 215 8.14 -5.74 11.63
N PRO A 216 7.43 -4.62 11.37
CA PRO A 216 6.02 -4.52 11.74
C PRO A 216 5.13 -5.58 11.05
N THR A 217 5.43 -5.90 9.81
CA THR A 217 4.72 -6.94 9.07
C THR A 217 5.07 -8.35 9.57
N ILE A 218 6.35 -8.61 9.93
CA ILE A 218 6.76 -9.86 10.59
C ILE A 218 5.99 -10.05 11.89
N GLU A 219 5.78 -8.97 12.65
CA GLU A 219 4.98 -9.00 13.87
C GLU A 219 3.51 -9.28 13.58
N ALA A 220 2.86 -8.49 12.72
CA ALA A 220 1.43 -8.57 12.44
C ALA A 220 1.03 -9.94 11.87
N LYS A 221 1.89 -10.52 11.00
CA LYS A 221 1.71 -11.86 10.43
C LYS A 221 2.19 -12.97 11.34
N LYS A 222 2.77 -12.63 12.50
CA LYS A 222 3.30 -13.60 13.49
C LYS A 222 4.35 -14.57 12.92
N PHE A 223 5.11 -14.16 11.91
CA PHE A 223 6.11 -15.04 11.30
C PHE A 223 7.16 -15.51 12.31
N TYR A 224 7.39 -14.75 13.38
CA TYR A 224 8.27 -15.12 14.47
C TYR A 224 7.80 -16.37 15.27
N GLU A 225 6.54 -16.78 15.14
CA GLU A 225 6.05 -18.02 15.78
C GLU A 225 6.55 -19.29 15.05
N VAL A 226 6.80 -19.15 13.74
CA VAL A 226 7.21 -20.25 12.84
C VAL A 226 8.62 -20.09 12.28
N GLN A 227 9.36 -19.04 12.70
CA GLN A 227 10.72 -18.73 12.28
C GLN A 227 11.58 -18.39 13.50
N LYS A 228 12.77 -19.02 13.61
CA LYS A 228 13.66 -18.90 14.78
C LYS A 228 14.54 -17.66 14.75
N ASN A 229 14.87 -17.18 13.56
CA ASN A 229 15.82 -16.09 13.37
C ASN A 229 15.19 -14.95 12.59
N ILE A 230 15.50 -13.71 12.98
CA ILE A 230 15.30 -12.48 12.20
C ILE A 230 16.69 -11.96 11.85
N ILE A 231 17.01 -11.89 10.57
CA ILE A 231 18.30 -11.47 10.06
C ILE A 231 18.13 -10.07 9.45
N LEU A 232 18.76 -9.07 10.05
CA LEU A 232 18.59 -7.65 9.72
C LEU A 232 19.37 -7.30 8.44
N THR A 233 18.93 -7.81 7.31
CA THR A 233 19.57 -7.60 6.00
C THR A 233 19.39 -6.20 5.45
N GLY A 234 18.26 -5.54 5.71
CA GLY A 234 17.98 -4.18 5.24
C GLY A 234 18.14 -3.99 3.73
N HIS A 235 17.89 -5.03 2.96
CA HIS A 235 18.21 -5.08 1.51
C HIS A 235 17.28 -4.22 0.64
N ILE A 236 16.06 -3.92 1.10
CA ILE A 236 15.13 -2.99 0.48
C ILE A 236 14.54 -2.11 1.58
N SER A 237 14.64 -0.78 1.42
CA SER A 237 13.80 0.17 2.14
C SER A 237 12.57 0.42 1.29
N ASP A 238 11.44 -0.11 1.72
CA ASP A 238 10.27 -0.34 0.89
C ASP A 238 9.23 0.78 1.00
N ALA A 239 8.39 0.92 -0.02
CA ALA A 239 7.33 1.92 -0.08
C ALA A 239 6.05 1.35 -0.69
N LEU A 240 4.93 1.80 -0.14
CA LEU A 240 3.59 1.50 -0.66
C LEU A 240 3.04 2.72 -1.39
N LEU A 241 2.29 2.47 -2.44
CA LEU A 241 1.54 3.47 -3.19
C LEU A 241 0.05 3.37 -2.89
N THR A 242 -0.58 4.49 -2.57
CA THR A 242 -2.05 4.60 -2.65
C THR A 242 -2.40 4.96 -4.08
N VAL A 243 -3.17 4.11 -4.74
CA VAL A 243 -3.52 4.26 -6.15
C VAL A 243 -5.02 4.29 -6.32
N VAL A 244 -5.52 5.22 -7.13
CA VAL A 244 -6.94 5.44 -7.41
C VAL A 244 -7.22 5.20 -8.89
N SER A 245 -8.29 4.47 -9.20
CA SER A 245 -8.68 4.16 -10.58
C SER A 245 -9.15 5.40 -11.35
N PRO A 246 -9.04 5.41 -12.69
CA PRO A 246 -9.53 6.52 -13.50
C PRO A 246 -11.06 6.68 -13.39
N GLY A 247 -11.80 5.56 -13.26
CA GLY A 247 -13.26 5.59 -13.07
C GLY A 247 -13.66 6.27 -11.76
N THR A 248 -12.89 6.06 -10.69
CA THR A 248 -13.12 6.72 -9.40
C THR A 248 -12.75 8.20 -9.46
N MET A 249 -11.57 8.54 -10.00
CA MET A 249 -11.17 9.94 -10.18
C MET A 249 -12.20 10.71 -11.03
N GLY A 250 -12.76 10.10 -12.07
CA GLY A 250 -13.78 10.71 -12.91
C GLY A 250 -15.13 10.96 -12.24
N LYS A 251 -15.45 10.28 -11.13
CA LYS A 251 -16.65 10.55 -10.31
C LYS A 251 -16.50 11.77 -9.39
N LEU A 252 -15.27 12.23 -9.17
CA LEU A 252 -14.93 13.31 -8.25
C LEU A 252 -14.80 14.64 -8.99
N THR A 253 -15.35 15.72 -8.43
CA THR A 253 -15.04 17.07 -8.88
C THR A 253 -13.56 17.40 -8.64
N PRO A 254 -12.96 18.39 -9.33
CA PRO A 254 -11.57 18.79 -9.08
C PRO A 254 -11.25 19.10 -7.60
N ALA A 255 -12.19 19.70 -6.87
CA ALA A 255 -12.04 19.98 -5.45
C ALA A 255 -12.04 18.68 -4.61
N GLU A 256 -12.92 17.73 -4.94
CA GLU A 256 -12.98 16.42 -4.27
C GLU A 256 -11.76 15.53 -4.60
N GLN A 257 -11.24 15.61 -5.84
CA GLN A 257 -9.99 14.95 -6.21
C GLN A 257 -8.82 15.47 -5.36
N LYS A 258 -8.71 16.80 -5.26
CA LYS A 258 -7.68 17.42 -4.42
C LYS A 258 -7.85 17.01 -2.95
N LEU A 259 -9.06 17.02 -2.43
CA LEU A 259 -9.36 16.59 -1.07
C LEU A 259 -8.95 15.15 -0.81
N LEU A 260 -9.24 14.22 -1.74
CA LEU A 260 -8.86 12.82 -1.62
C LEU A 260 -7.32 12.67 -1.60
N ILE A 261 -6.62 13.40 -2.48
CA ILE A 261 -5.15 13.40 -2.53
C ILE A 261 -4.58 13.93 -1.21
N ASP A 262 -5.07 15.08 -0.71
CA ASP A 262 -4.58 15.68 0.53
C ASP A 262 -4.77 14.72 1.72
N ILE A 263 -5.95 14.07 1.84
CA ILE A 263 -6.25 13.11 2.92
C ILE A 263 -5.38 11.85 2.82
N THR A 264 -5.20 11.30 1.63
CA THR A 264 -4.35 10.10 1.46
C THR A 264 -2.88 10.40 1.74
N GLN A 265 -2.40 11.61 1.43
CA GLN A 265 -1.05 12.06 1.78
C GLN A 265 -0.89 12.23 3.29
N GLU A 266 -1.88 12.81 3.98
CA GLU A 266 -1.89 12.93 5.44
C GLU A 266 -1.87 11.55 6.10
N ALA A 267 -2.69 10.62 5.63
CA ALA A 267 -2.69 9.23 6.09
C ALA A 267 -1.34 8.55 5.88
N ALA A 268 -0.70 8.76 4.73
CA ALA A 268 0.61 8.20 4.42
C ALA A 268 1.72 8.72 5.34
N VAL A 269 1.70 10.01 5.69
CA VAL A 269 2.64 10.61 6.65
C VAL A 269 2.46 10.01 8.04
N ASN A 270 1.23 9.90 8.51
CA ASN A 270 0.92 9.35 9.82
C ASN A 270 1.27 7.85 9.90
N ALA A 271 0.93 7.07 8.86
CA ALA A 271 1.33 5.67 8.78
C ALA A 271 2.86 5.51 8.80
N THR A 272 3.58 6.35 8.03
CA THR A 272 5.04 6.36 8.01
C THR A 272 5.64 6.61 9.40
N ASN A 273 5.08 7.55 10.15
CA ASN A 273 5.54 7.86 11.51
C ASN A 273 5.30 6.69 12.47
N ASP A 274 4.12 6.06 12.41
CA ASP A 274 3.80 4.88 13.22
C ASP A 274 4.75 3.70 12.89
N ILE A 275 5.06 3.49 11.60
CA ILE A 275 5.95 2.41 11.15
C ILE A 275 7.39 2.64 11.65
N ARG A 276 7.93 3.85 11.46
CA ARG A 276 9.29 4.20 11.93
C ARG A 276 9.45 3.99 13.43
N LYS A 277 8.44 4.42 14.19
CA LYS A 277 8.42 4.20 15.63
C LYS A 277 8.44 2.70 15.95
N ARG A 278 7.56 1.94 15.28
CA ARG A 278 7.43 0.50 15.54
C ARG A 278 8.68 -0.30 15.15
N GLU A 279 9.34 0.04 14.05
CA GLU A 279 10.62 -0.58 13.66
C GLU A 279 11.70 -0.41 14.75
N GLY A 280 11.77 0.77 15.38
CA GLY A 280 12.73 1.04 16.46
C GLY A 280 12.47 0.22 17.73
N GLU A 281 11.23 -0.16 18.01
CA GLU A 281 10.84 -0.91 19.19
C GLU A 281 10.98 -2.44 19.01
N LEU A 282 10.68 -2.93 17.80
CA LEU A 282 10.48 -4.35 17.53
C LEU A 282 11.73 -5.23 17.68
N VAL A 283 12.93 -4.71 17.42
CA VAL A 283 14.17 -5.49 17.58
C VAL A 283 14.30 -6.01 19.01
N GLU A 284 14.12 -5.13 20.00
CA GLU A 284 14.23 -5.52 21.41
C GLU A 284 13.03 -6.36 21.87
N GLU A 285 11.85 -6.12 21.33
CA GLU A 285 10.68 -6.93 21.65
C GLU A 285 10.79 -8.37 21.14
N PHE A 286 11.30 -8.57 19.91
CA PHE A 286 11.56 -9.91 19.39
C PHE A 286 12.62 -10.66 20.20
N LYS A 287 13.68 -9.96 20.62
CA LYS A 287 14.68 -10.56 21.53
C LYS A 287 14.05 -10.98 22.85
N LYS A 288 13.20 -10.15 23.46
CA LYS A 288 12.46 -10.49 24.70
C LYS A 288 11.52 -11.68 24.52
N LYS A 289 10.99 -11.90 23.32
CA LYS A 289 10.20 -13.08 22.96
C LYS A 289 11.04 -14.33 22.70
N GLY A 290 12.36 -14.25 22.82
CA GLY A 290 13.30 -15.37 22.61
C GLY A 290 13.66 -15.60 21.13
N ILE A 291 13.32 -14.66 20.24
CA ILE A 291 13.71 -14.72 18.84
C ILE A 291 15.17 -14.29 18.67
N ASN A 292 15.94 -15.05 17.92
CA ASN A 292 17.32 -14.71 17.62
C ASN A 292 17.36 -13.59 16.55
N VAL A 293 17.55 -12.34 16.97
CA VAL A 293 17.68 -11.19 16.07
C VAL A 293 19.15 -10.91 15.81
N VAL A 294 19.57 -11.04 14.55
CA VAL A 294 20.98 -11.00 14.15
C VAL A 294 21.23 -9.82 13.20
N THR A 295 22.19 -8.99 13.57
CA THR A 295 22.75 -7.97 12.65
C THR A 295 23.80 -8.62 11.76
N VAL A 296 23.78 -8.29 10.47
CA VAL A 296 24.71 -8.79 9.46
C VAL A 296 25.42 -7.65 8.76
N ASP A 297 26.53 -7.95 8.10
CA ASP A 297 27.20 -6.97 7.24
C ASP A 297 26.36 -6.73 5.98
N ARG A 298 25.66 -5.61 5.94
CA ARG A 298 24.83 -5.20 4.80
C ARG A 298 25.64 -5.04 3.52
N ASN A 299 26.94 -4.70 3.63
CA ASN A 299 27.78 -4.49 2.44
C ASN A 299 28.09 -5.79 1.71
N ASP A 300 28.23 -6.93 2.42
CA ASP A 300 28.40 -8.23 1.77
C ASP A 300 27.23 -8.52 0.82
N PHE A 301 26.01 -8.38 1.30
CA PHE A 301 24.80 -8.58 0.48
C PHE A 301 24.71 -7.55 -0.65
N GLN A 302 24.98 -6.28 -0.38
CA GLN A 302 24.93 -5.22 -1.37
C GLN A 302 25.88 -5.47 -2.54
N GLN A 303 27.15 -5.75 -2.26
CA GLN A 303 28.14 -6.01 -3.30
C GLN A 303 27.77 -7.21 -4.18
N ARG A 304 27.31 -8.30 -3.55
CA ARG A 304 26.87 -9.50 -4.27
C ARG A 304 25.68 -9.23 -5.16
N VAL A 305 24.65 -8.57 -4.63
CA VAL A 305 23.42 -8.25 -5.38
C VAL A 305 23.72 -7.30 -6.53
N LEU A 306 24.45 -6.20 -6.29
CA LEU A 306 24.74 -5.21 -7.33
C LEU A 306 25.66 -5.78 -8.44
N LYS A 307 26.47 -6.79 -8.13
CA LYS A 307 27.28 -7.51 -9.13
C LYS A 307 26.45 -8.47 -9.97
N ALA A 308 25.46 -9.16 -9.34
CA ALA A 308 24.70 -10.21 -10.00
C ALA A 308 23.46 -9.69 -10.75
N ILE A 309 22.87 -8.59 -10.30
CA ILE A 309 21.61 -8.04 -10.81
C ILE A 309 21.89 -6.72 -11.55
N THR A 310 21.72 -6.74 -12.86
CA THR A 310 21.91 -5.54 -13.70
C THR A 310 20.61 -4.78 -13.90
N PHE A 311 20.71 -3.49 -14.22
CA PHE A 311 19.53 -2.68 -14.56
C PHE A 311 18.75 -3.27 -15.74
N GLU A 312 19.46 -3.80 -16.75
CA GLU A 312 18.84 -4.47 -17.90
C GLU A 312 18.04 -5.69 -17.50
N SER A 313 18.56 -6.53 -16.59
CA SER A 313 17.87 -7.73 -16.12
C SER A 313 16.54 -7.40 -15.40
N MET A 314 16.43 -6.20 -14.84
CA MET A 314 15.24 -5.68 -14.21
C MET A 314 14.43 -4.73 -15.10
N LYS A 315 14.85 -4.52 -16.36
CA LYS A 315 14.24 -3.56 -17.31
C LYS A 315 14.19 -2.13 -16.78
N LEU A 316 15.23 -1.71 -16.06
CA LEU A 316 15.37 -0.39 -15.45
C LEU A 316 16.35 0.49 -16.22
N ASP A 317 16.13 1.80 -16.18
CA ASP A 317 17.09 2.78 -16.66
C ASP A 317 17.99 3.21 -15.50
N LYS A 318 19.31 3.06 -15.70
CA LYS A 318 20.30 3.50 -14.72
C LYS A 318 20.18 4.99 -14.40
N LYS A 319 19.77 5.82 -15.36
CA LYS A 319 19.58 7.27 -15.13
C LYS A 319 18.51 7.56 -14.09
N ASP A 320 17.41 6.82 -14.09
CA ASP A 320 16.38 6.97 -13.07
C ASP A 320 16.93 6.58 -11.68
N TRP A 321 17.69 5.49 -11.61
CA TRP A 321 18.34 5.06 -10.38
C TRP A 321 19.35 6.08 -9.85
N ASP A 322 20.22 6.61 -10.72
CA ASP A 322 21.20 7.64 -10.34
C ASP A 322 20.50 8.89 -9.77
N ARG A 323 19.36 9.30 -10.35
CA ARG A 323 18.56 10.41 -9.84
C ARG A 323 17.97 10.11 -8.45
N VAL A 324 17.47 8.88 -8.24
CA VAL A 324 16.92 8.47 -6.95
C VAL A 324 18.01 8.43 -5.89
N VAL A 325 19.13 7.75 -6.15
CA VAL A 325 20.25 7.63 -5.20
C VAL A 325 20.87 9.00 -4.89
N GLY A 326 20.86 9.93 -5.85
CA GLY A 326 21.38 11.30 -5.71
C GLY A 326 20.51 12.21 -4.82
N ILE A 327 19.33 11.81 -4.37
CA ILE A 327 18.48 12.58 -3.46
C ILE A 327 19.18 12.68 -2.09
N LYS A 328 19.40 13.93 -1.64
CA LYS A 328 20.13 14.23 -0.37
C LYS A 328 19.20 14.39 0.81
#